data_92773ffa81fe51826fdee7d1c74803a8
#
_entry.id   92773ffa81fe51826fdee7d1c74803a8
#
_cell.length_a   1.000
_cell.length_b   1.000
_cell.length_c   1.000
_cell.angle_alpha   90.00
_cell.angle_beta   90.00
_cell.angle_gamma   90.00
#
_symmetry.space_group_name_H-M   'P 1'
#
loop_
_entity.id
_entity.type
_entity.pdbx_description
1 polymer ?
#
loop_
_entity_poly.entity_id
_entity_poly.type
_entity_poly.pdbx_seq_one_letter_code
_entity_poly.pdbx_strand_id
1 'polypeptide(L)'
;MKIYKETLDTMLSIVRDYTQQTTDMEIERRVYDIIADVRANGDAALKAYSEKFDGVSIKDFKVPQAEIDAAYESLSDDLKAALLKAKANITEFHSREIEQGFVDMDTPGIIRGQKVIPLARVGLYVPGGTAAYPSTIIMTALPAKIAGVKEIVMVTPPQKDGINPAVLGAAKLAGIDAVYQVGGAQGVAALAYGTESIPKVDKIVGPGNIYVATAKRQVFGQVDIDMIAGPSEIGVIADDSANPVHLAADLLSQAEHDPRARAIMVTTSENLANAVSDEVERQLKLLPRESIARPAIENNSYIAVMDSVEDMFTVMNEVAPEHLEIQLPDPMNYMSLVQNAGSVFLGAYASEPLGDYVGGTNHVLPTSGTARFSSPLGVYDFVKRTSFTQFTKERLEEVATHITTLARTEGLEAHARAIEVRFEK
;
A
#
# COMPACT_ATOMS: atom_id res chain seq x y z
N MET A 1 -11.25 23.80 -11.90
CA MET A 1 -11.48 22.36 -12.18
C MET A 1 -12.52 22.18 -13.27
N LYS A 2 -12.49 21.04 -14.00
CA LYS A 2 -13.55 20.69 -14.98
C LYS A 2 -14.79 20.21 -14.23
N ILE A 3 -15.97 20.70 -14.63
CA ILE A 3 -17.26 20.29 -14.05
C ILE A 3 -18.04 19.53 -15.12
N TYR A 4 -18.43 18.30 -14.79
CA TYR A 4 -19.28 17.45 -15.63
C TYR A 4 -20.71 17.47 -15.10
N LYS A 5 -21.67 17.59 -16.02
CA LYS A 5 -23.12 17.52 -15.79
C LYS A 5 -23.68 16.52 -16.81
N GLU A 6 -23.35 15.28 -16.60
CA GLU A 6 -23.63 14.20 -17.53
C GLU A 6 -24.58 13.17 -16.89
N THR A 7 -25.20 12.35 -17.71
CA THR A 7 -25.95 11.20 -17.19
C THR A 7 -25.01 10.22 -16.48
N LEU A 8 -25.56 9.40 -15.60
CA LEU A 8 -24.81 8.37 -14.87
C LEU A 8 -24.01 7.48 -15.84
N ASP A 9 -24.63 6.98 -16.92
CA ASP A 9 -23.95 6.10 -17.89
C ASP A 9 -22.77 6.81 -18.58
N THR A 10 -22.95 8.06 -18.95
CA THR A 10 -21.87 8.86 -19.55
C THR A 10 -20.74 9.09 -18.55
N MET A 11 -21.07 9.40 -17.30
CA MET A 11 -20.08 9.62 -16.26
C MET A 11 -19.28 8.35 -15.97
N LEU A 12 -19.92 7.19 -15.90
CA LEU A 12 -19.26 5.90 -15.74
C LEU A 12 -18.32 5.58 -16.90
N SER A 13 -18.68 5.93 -18.14
CA SER A 13 -17.79 5.79 -19.30
C SER A 13 -16.54 6.66 -19.14
N ILE A 14 -16.72 7.92 -18.74
CA ILE A 14 -15.61 8.86 -18.50
C ILE A 14 -14.66 8.29 -17.44
N VAL A 15 -15.19 7.80 -16.32
CA VAL A 15 -14.37 7.20 -15.23
C VAL A 15 -13.56 6.03 -15.76
N ARG A 16 -14.15 5.13 -16.54
CA ARG A 16 -13.46 3.95 -17.10
C ARG A 16 -12.34 4.32 -18.06
N ASP A 17 -12.50 5.35 -18.84
CA ASP A 17 -11.46 5.83 -19.75
C ASP A 17 -10.25 6.40 -18.97
N TYR A 18 -10.49 7.04 -17.82
CA TYR A 18 -9.44 7.56 -16.95
C TYR A 18 -8.66 6.48 -16.19
N THR A 19 -9.23 5.30 -15.98
CA THR A 19 -8.59 4.21 -15.21
C THR A 19 -7.71 3.29 -16.05
N GLN A 20 -7.66 3.45 -17.37
CA GLN A 20 -6.81 2.65 -18.25
C GLN A 20 -5.33 3.00 -18.03
N GLN A 21 -4.61 2.07 -17.41
CA GLN A 21 -3.16 2.20 -17.25
C GLN A 21 -2.44 1.83 -18.54
N THR A 22 -1.61 2.72 -19.05
CA THR A 22 -0.71 2.43 -20.17
C THR A 22 0.63 1.94 -19.63
N THR A 23 1.05 0.75 -20.06
CA THR A 23 2.37 0.20 -19.73
C THR A 23 3.43 0.85 -20.61
N ASP A 24 4.42 1.49 -19.99
CA ASP A 24 5.60 2.01 -20.70
C ASP A 24 6.62 0.88 -20.89
N MET A 25 6.69 0.35 -22.11
CA MET A 25 7.56 -0.76 -22.47
C MET A 25 9.07 -0.42 -22.36
N GLU A 26 9.43 0.86 -22.46
CA GLU A 26 10.82 1.27 -22.30
C GLU A 26 11.24 1.20 -20.82
N ILE A 27 10.37 1.64 -19.92
CA ILE A 27 10.59 1.52 -18.47
C ILE A 27 10.64 0.04 -18.08
N GLU A 28 9.72 -0.79 -18.60
CA GLU A 28 9.73 -2.25 -18.36
C GLU A 28 11.08 -2.87 -18.69
N ARG A 29 11.59 -2.59 -19.86
CA ARG A 29 12.87 -3.14 -20.32
C ARG A 29 14.05 -2.65 -19.47
N ARG A 30 14.09 -1.35 -19.17
CA ARG A 30 15.15 -0.79 -18.33
C ARG A 30 15.18 -1.41 -16.94
N VAL A 31 14.01 -1.61 -16.33
CA VAL A 31 13.88 -2.24 -15.01
C VAL A 31 14.29 -3.70 -15.07
N TYR A 32 13.88 -4.44 -16.11
CA TYR A 32 14.31 -5.82 -16.33
C TYR A 32 15.84 -5.93 -16.39
N ASP A 33 16.50 -5.07 -17.18
CA ASP A 33 17.96 -5.07 -17.31
C ASP A 33 18.65 -4.75 -15.97
N ILE A 34 18.12 -3.83 -15.18
CA ILE A 34 18.64 -3.50 -13.82
C ILE A 34 18.51 -4.73 -12.90
N ILE A 35 17.36 -5.38 -12.89
CA ILE A 35 17.12 -6.57 -12.06
C ILE A 35 18.08 -7.70 -12.45
N ALA A 36 18.24 -7.94 -13.75
CA ALA A 36 19.15 -8.96 -14.27
C ALA A 36 20.61 -8.70 -13.87
N ASP A 37 21.04 -7.44 -13.94
CA ASP A 37 22.38 -7.01 -13.56
C ASP A 37 22.64 -7.18 -12.05
N VAL A 38 21.70 -6.75 -11.19
CA VAL A 38 21.83 -6.94 -9.72
C VAL A 38 21.89 -8.43 -9.37
N ARG A 39 21.11 -9.29 -10.03
CA ARG A 39 21.17 -10.74 -9.83
C ARG A 39 22.51 -11.36 -10.21
N ALA A 40 23.14 -10.82 -11.25
CA ALA A 40 24.42 -11.34 -11.74
C ALA A 40 25.63 -10.81 -10.96
N ASN A 41 25.59 -9.54 -10.53
CA ASN A 41 26.76 -8.80 -10.06
C ASN A 41 26.60 -8.24 -8.63
N GLY A 42 25.49 -8.50 -7.95
CA GLY A 42 25.30 -8.20 -6.52
C GLY A 42 25.65 -6.75 -6.13
N ASP A 43 26.46 -6.61 -5.08
CA ASP A 43 26.88 -5.31 -4.55
C ASP A 43 27.65 -4.45 -5.57
N ALA A 44 28.34 -5.06 -6.53
CA ALA A 44 29.04 -4.31 -7.59
C ALA A 44 28.07 -3.54 -8.48
N ALA A 45 26.95 -4.18 -8.89
CA ALA A 45 25.90 -3.52 -9.64
C ALA A 45 25.25 -2.40 -8.81
N LEU A 46 24.96 -2.64 -7.53
CA LEU A 46 24.36 -1.63 -6.65
C LEU A 46 25.24 -0.38 -6.53
N LYS A 47 26.57 -0.54 -6.38
CA LYS A 47 27.52 0.59 -6.34
C LYS A 47 27.51 1.39 -7.63
N ALA A 48 27.55 0.70 -8.78
CA ALA A 48 27.50 1.34 -10.10
C ALA A 48 26.19 2.14 -10.30
N TYR A 49 25.04 1.59 -9.89
CA TYR A 49 23.76 2.29 -10.00
C TYR A 49 23.62 3.45 -9.02
N SER A 50 24.13 3.34 -7.79
CA SER A 50 24.14 4.46 -6.84
C SER A 50 24.99 5.62 -7.36
N GLU A 51 26.14 5.36 -7.96
CA GLU A 51 26.95 6.39 -8.58
C GLU A 51 26.24 7.01 -9.80
N LYS A 52 25.62 6.19 -10.65
CA LYS A 52 24.96 6.62 -11.88
C LYS A 52 23.67 7.41 -11.62
N PHE A 53 22.83 6.98 -10.70
CA PHE A 53 21.49 7.55 -10.51
C PHE A 53 21.41 8.53 -9.34
N ASP A 54 22.13 8.25 -8.26
CA ASP A 54 22.08 9.06 -7.04
C ASP A 54 23.30 10.02 -6.96
N GLY A 55 24.34 9.79 -7.78
CA GLY A 55 25.60 10.58 -7.77
C GLY A 55 26.39 10.44 -6.48
N VAL A 56 26.25 9.27 -5.81
CA VAL A 56 26.87 8.95 -4.54
C VAL A 56 27.68 7.66 -4.65
N SER A 57 28.96 7.72 -4.30
CA SER A 57 29.82 6.53 -4.21
C SER A 57 29.66 5.87 -2.84
N ILE A 58 29.10 4.66 -2.81
CA ILE A 58 28.80 3.91 -1.58
C ILE A 58 29.95 2.96 -1.26
N LYS A 59 30.52 3.11 -0.06
CA LYS A 59 31.48 2.16 0.47
C LYS A 59 30.79 0.98 1.15
N ASP A 60 29.91 1.30 2.11
CA ASP A 60 29.13 0.35 2.88
C ASP A 60 27.64 0.68 2.73
N PHE A 61 26.83 -0.30 2.33
CA PHE A 61 25.39 -0.09 2.16
C PHE A 61 24.66 0.04 3.50
N LYS A 62 25.11 -0.70 4.52
CA LYS A 62 24.44 -0.67 5.82
C LYS A 62 24.80 0.60 6.59
N VAL A 63 23.75 1.31 7.01
CA VAL A 63 23.88 2.48 7.88
C VAL A 63 24.30 2.04 9.28
N PRO A 64 25.35 2.63 9.87
CA PRO A 64 25.79 2.30 11.23
C PRO A 64 24.70 2.59 12.27
N GLN A 65 24.53 1.71 13.25
CA GLN A 65 23.55 1.93 14.33
C GLN A 65 23.78 3.25 15.09
N ALA A 66 25.03 3.63 15.29
CA ALA A 66 25.38 4.88 15.95
C ALA A 66 24.86 6.13 15.18
N GLU A 67 24.81 6.07 13.84
CA GLU A 67 24.25 7.14 13.00
C GLU A 67 22.72 7.21 13.16
N ILE A 68 22.06 6.07 13.19
CA ILE A 68 20.60 5.98 13.42
C ILE A 68 20.26 6.53 14.81
N ASP A 69 21.06 6.18 15.82
CA ASP A 69 20.88 6.65 17.19
C ASP A 69 21.10 8.17 17.30
N ALA A 70 22.16 8.70 16.71
CA ALA A 70 22.44 10.12 16.68
C ALA A 70 21.35 10.91 15.95
N ALA A 71 20.85 10.37 14.84
CA ALA A 71 19.74 10.98 14.08
C ALA A 71 18.49 11.12 14.94
N TYR A 72 18.09 10.07 15.66
CA TYR A 72 16.93 10.14 16.56
C TYR A 72 17.13 11.20 17.68
N GLU A 73 18.31 11.24 18.30
CA GLU A 73 18.60 12.23 19.36
C GLU A 73 18.54 13.66 18.81
N SER A 74 18.91 13.88 17.55
CA SER A 74 18.91 15.21 16.92
C SER A 74 17.52 15.74 16.54
N LEU A 75 16.48 14.90 16.57
CA LEU A 75 15.10 15.34 16.25
C LEU A 75 14.61 16.35 17.30
N SER A 76 13.80 17.32 16.83
CA SER A 76 13.10 18.23 17.74
C SER A 76 12.12 17.48 18.64
N ASP A 77 11.86 18.02 19.82
CA ASP A 77 10.88 17.44 20.76
C ASP A 77 9.48 17.36 20.15
N ASP A 78 9.09 18.37 19.36
CA ASP A 78 7.79 18.38 18.67
C ASP A 78 7.67 17.25 17.66
N LEU A 79 8.72 16.98 16.85
CA LEU A 79 8.73 15.89 15.90
C LEU A 79 8.71 14.53 16.60
N LYS A 80 9.50 14.37 17.67
CA LYS A 80 9.47 13.17 18.51
C LYS A 80 8.07 12.91 19.07
N ALA A 81 7.42 13.96 19.61
CA ALA A 81 6.07 13.87 20.16
C ALA A 81 5.05 13.47 19.07
N ALA A 82 5.12 14.08 17.88
CA ALA A 82 4.25 13.74 16.75
C ALA A 82 4.42 12.28 16.30
N LEU A 83 5.65 11.82 16.12
CA LEU A 83 5.97 10.44 15.74
C LEU A 83 5.52 9.44 16.81
N LEU A 84 5.69 9.76 18.09
CA LEU A 84 5.21 8.92 19.20
C LEU A 84 3.70 8.82 19.23
N LYS A 85 2.98 9.94 18.97
CA LYS A 85 1.52 9.95 18.88
C LYS A 85 1.03 9.11 17.72
N ALA A 86 1.62 9.26 16.52
CA ALA A 86 1.33 8.44 15.37
C ALA A 86 1.55 6.95 15.67
N LYS A 87 2.72 6.60 16.22
CA LYS A 87 3.04 5.21 16.63
C LYS A 87 2.00 4.64 17.57
N ALA A 88 1.57 5.39 18.58
CA ALA A 88 0.59 4.91 19.55
C ALA A 88 -0.75 4.59 18.88
N ASN A 89 -1.27 5.51 18.07
CA ASN A 89 -2.57 5.35 17.41
C ASN A 89 -2.55 4.23 16.37
N ILE A 90 -1.49 4.15 15.55
CA ILE A 90 -1.32 3.07 14.56
C ILE A 90 -1.20 1.71 15.25
N THR A 91 -0.44 1.64 16.35
CA THR A 91 -0.32 0.39 17.11
C THR A 91 -1.67 -0.03 17.70
N GLU A 92 -2.43 0.90 18.26
CA GLU A 92 -3.75 0.62 18.81
C GLU A 92 -4.71 0.07 17.74
N PHE A 93 -4.78 0.72 16.57
CA PHE A 93 -5.65 0.30 15.48
C PHE A 93 -5.27 -1.08 14.96
N HIS A 94 -4.02 -1.25 14.53
CA HIS A 94 -3.54 -2.47 13.90
C HIS A 94 -3.45 -3.67 14.84
N SER A 95 -3.36 -3.45 16.16
CA SER A 95 -3.44 -4.56 17.13
C SER A 95 -4.78 -5.31 17.09
N ARG A 96 -5.84 -4.69 16.56
CA ARG A 96 -7.16 -5.31 16.38
C ARG A 96 -7.25 -6.20 15.15
N GLU A 97 -6.27 -6.12 14.25
CA GLU A 97 -6.19 -6.91 13.02
C GLU A 97 -5.47 -8.26 13.22
N ILE A 98 -5.01 -8.56 14.44
CA ILE A 98 -4.30 -9.80 14.72
C ILE A 98 -5.24 -10.98 14.50
N GLU A 99 -4.90 -11.82 13.54
CA GLU A 99 -5.65 -13.02 13.22
C GLU A 99 -5.21 -14.21 14.09
N GLN A 100 -6.16 -15.03 14.45
CA GLN A 100 -5.91 -16.29 15.13
C GLN A 100 -6.20 -17.47 14.20
N GLY A 101 -5.38 -18.52 14.32
CA GLY A 101 -5.68 -19.80 13.71
C GLY A 101 -6.83 -20.49 14.45
N PHE A 102 -7.28 -21.61 13.90
CA PHE A 102 -8.29 -22.46 14.56
C PHE A 102 -7.92 -23.95 14.50
N VAL A 103 -8.50 -24.71 15.41
CA VAL A 103 -8.47 -26.17 15.41
C VAL A 103 -9.91 -26.66 15.52
N ASP A 104 -10.34 -27.47 14.55
CA ASP A 104 -11.63 -28.17 14.52
C ASP A 104 -11.39 -29.62 14.92
N MET A 105 -12.09 -30.07 15.96
CA MET A 105 -12.07 -31.42 16.51
C MET A 105 -13.50 -31.97 16.71
N ASP A 106 -14.49 -31.40 16.06
CA ASP A 106 -15.92 -31.72 16.26
C ASP A 106 -16.27 -33.15 15.82
N THR A 107 -15.49 -33.70 14.89
CA THR A 107 -15.65 -35.09 14.43
C THR A 107 -14.60 -35.98 15.10
N PRO A 108 -15.00 -36.94 15.96
CA PRO A 108 -14.05 -37.86 16.60
C PRO A 108 -13.14 -38.56 15.56
N GLY A 109 -11.83 -38.53 15.80
CA GLY A 109 -10.83 -39.11 14.88
C GLY A 109 -10.41 -38.24 13.71
N ILE A 110 -10.92 -37.01 13.62
CA ILE A 110 -10.51 -36.00 12.64
C ILE A 110 -10.08 -34.72 13.38
N ILE A 111 -8.90 -34.23 13.07
CA ILE A 111 -8.44 -32.90 13.49
C ILE A 111 -8.12 -32.11 12.23
N ARG A 112 -8.68 -30.91 12.10
CA ARG A 112 -8.40 -29.97 11.00
C ARG A 112 -8.13 -28.60 11.59
N GLY A 113 -7.28 -27.83 10.92
CA GLY A 113 -7.06 -26.50 11.41
C GLY A 113 -6.26 -25.64 10.44
N GLN A 114 -6.09 -24.40 10.86
CA GLN A 114 -5.28 -23.42 10.17
C GLN A 114 -4.37 -22.73 11.19
N LYS A 115 -3.08 -22.69 10.88
CA LYS A 115 -2.08 -21.96 11.65
C LYS A 115 -1.74 -20.66 10.92
N VAL A 116 -1.76 -19.53 11.64
CA VAL A 116 -1.27 -18.24 11.19
C VAL A 116 0.21 -18.12 11.57
N ILE A 117 1.05 -17.75 10.62
CA ILE A 117 2.51 -17.73 10.75
C ILE A 117 3.04 -16.40 10.21
N PRO A 118 3.76 -15.60 11.00
CA PRO A 118 4.44 -14.40 10.52
C PRO A 118 5.44 -14.72 9.41
N LEU A 119 5.65 -13.76 8.49
CA LEU A 119 6.78 -13.79 7.56
C LEU A 119 8.09 -13.71 8.35
N ALA A 120 9.16 -14.31 7.83
CA ALA A 120 10.43 -14.33 8.55
C ALA A 120 11.17 -13.00 8.45
N ARG A 121 11.23 -12.41 7.25
CA ARG A 121 11.91 -11.14 6.99
C ARG A 121 11.14 -10.31 5.97
N VAL A 122 11.01 -9.00 6.23
CA VAL A 122 10.30 -8.04 5.36
C VAL A 122 11.22 -6.88 5.02
N GLY A 123 11.15 -6.43 3.77
CA GLY A 123 11.86 -5.27 3.26
C GLY A 123 10.94 -4.06 3.11
N LEU A 124 11.30 -2.95 3.72
CA LEU A 124 10.62 -1.68 3.54
C LEU A 124 11.36 -0.86 2.48
N TYR A 125 10.67 -0.43 1.45
CA TYR A 125 11.18 0.58 0.53
C TYR A 125 10.68 1.95 0.96
N VAL A 126 11.61 2.85 1.31
CA VAL A 126 11.30 4.22 1.70
C VAL A 126 11.86 5.17 0.65
N PRO A 127 11.02 5.96 -0.02
CA PRO A 127 11.48 6.89 -1.03
C PRO A 127 12.47 7.91 -0.46
N GLY A 128 13.47 8.26 -1.28
CA GLY A 128 14.31 9.44 -1.07
C GLY A 128 13.86 10.56 -2.01
N GLY A 129 14.43 11.74 -1.86
CA GLY A 129 14.18 12.88 -2.76
C GLY A 129 13.84 14.15 -2.01
N THR A 130 13.00 15.02 -2.61
CA THR A 130 12.66 16.33 -2.06
C THR A 130 11.78 16.28 -0.81
N ALA A 131 11.09 15.19 -0.57
CA ALA A 131 10.29 14.96 0.63
C ALA A 131 10.83 13.77 1.43
N ALA A 132 10.95 13.94 2.74
CA ALA A 132 11.20 12.84 3.67
C ALA A 132 9.85 12.28 4.12
N TYR A 133 9.74 10.95 4.18
CA TYR A 133 8.50 10.27 4.57
C TYR A 133 8.68 9.45 5.87
N PRO A 134 8.94 10.09 7.02
CA PRO A 134 9.07 9.36 8.28
C PRO A 134 7.78 8.64 8.69
N SER A 135 6.61 9.15 8.30
CA SER A 135 5.31 8.52 8.51
C SER A 135 5.21 7.15 7.83
N THR A 136 5.66 7.03 6.57
CA THR A 136 5.63 5.76 5.82
C THR A 136 6.41 4.65 6.53
N ILE A 137 7.51 4.99 7.20
CA ILE A 137 8.29 4.02 7.97
C ILE A 137 7.45 3.44 9.12
N ILE A 138 6.75 4.31 9.85
CA ILE A 138 5.88 3.88 10.96
C ILE A 138 4.69 3.08 10.43
N MET A 139 4.04 3.54 9.35
CA MET A 139 2.89 2.90 8.71
C MET A 139 3.21 1.51 8.17
N THR A 140 4.42 1.28 7.67
CA THR A 140 4.84 -0.02 7.11
C THR A 140 5.44 -0.95 8.15
N ALA A 141 6.22 -0.42 9.09
CA ALA A 141 6.93 -1.24 10.08
C ALA A 141 6.03 -1.74 11.21
N LEU A 142 5.10 -0.91 11.71
CA LEU A 142 4.30 -1.29 12.87
C LEU A 142 3.37 -2.47 12.61
N PRO A 143 2.61 -2.55 11.51
CA PRO A 143 1.83 -3.75 11.19
C PRO A 143 2.70 -5.01 11.09
N ALA A 144 3.91 -4.90 10.50
CA ALA A 144 4.86 -6.01 10.44
C ALA A 144 5.34 -6.47 11.82
N LYS A 145 5.66 -5.53 12.73
CA LYS A 145 6.03 -5.85 14.12
C LYS A 145 4.87 -6.48 14.88
N ILE A 146 3.66 -5.96 14.75
CA ILE A 146 2.44 -6.50 15.39
C ILE A 146 2.15 -7.91 14.88
N ALA A 147 2.34 -8.17 13.58
CA ALA A 147 2.24 -9.50 12.99
C ALA A 147 3.24 -10.51 13.57
N GLY A 148 4.34 -10.03 14.18
CA GLY A 148 5.40 -10.87 14.73
C GLY A 148 6.54 -11.17 13.75
N VAL A 149 6.73 -10.35 12.70
CA VAL A 149 7.89 -10.44 11.80
C VAL A 149 9.17 -10.25 12.61
N LYS A 150 10.11 -11.18 12.43
CA LYS A 150 11.33 -11.22 13.26
C LYS A 150 12.38 -10.23 12.83
N GLU A 151 12.46 -9.96 11.52
CA GLU A 151 13.48 -9.07 10.96
C GLU A 151 12.85 -8.14 9.93
N ILE A 152 12.95 -6.85 10.15
CA ILE A 152 12.49 -5.80 9.24
C ILE A 152 13.70 -5.00 8.79
N VAL A 153 14.00 -5.06 7.49
CA VAL A 153 15.07 -4.29 6.88
C VAL A 153 14.50 -3.15 6.04
N MET A 154 15.18 -2.05 5.96
CA MET A 154 14.76 -0.88 5.20
C MET A 154 15.80 -0.52 4.15
N VAL A 155 15.35 -0.19 2.93
CA VAL A 155 16.16 0.43 1.90
C VAL A 155 15.66 1.84 1.62
N THR A 156 16.58 2.78 1.44
CA THR A 156 16.29 4.17 1.04
C THR A 156 17.44 4.70 0.18
N PRO A 157 17.16 5.50 -0.87
CA PRO A 157 18.22 6.04 -1.71
C PRO A 157 19.26 6.82 -0.92
N PRO A 158 20.55 6.67 -1.24
CA PRO A 158 21.60 7.48 -0.66
C PRO A 158 21.44 8.94 -1.07
N GLN A 159 21.89 9.86 -0.22
CA GLN A 159 21.88 11.30 -0.50
C GLN A 159 23.28 11.87 -0.27
N LYS A 160 23.66 12.91 -1.00
CA LYS A 160 25.01 13.52 -0.93
C LYS A 160 25.34 14.04 0.48
N ASP A 161 24.33 14.55 1.17
CA ASP A 161 24.45 15.12 2.52
C ASP A 161 24.10 14.12 3.63
N GLY A 162 23.98 12.82 3.29
CA GLY A 162 23.52 11.77 4.20
C GLY A 162 21.99 11.62 4.22
N ILE A 163 21.51 10.52 4.79
CA ILE A 163 20.08 10.24 4.90
C ILE A 163 19.44 11.24 5.88
N ASN A 164 18.25 11.76 5.52
CA ASN A 164 17.53 12.70 6.37
C ASN A 164 17.36 12.16 7.81
N PRO A 165 17.77 12.93 8.86
CA PRO A 165 17.65 12.48 10.24
C PRO A 165 16.25 12.07 10.68
N ALA A 166 15.18 12.69 10.12
CA ALA A 166 13.81 12.29 10.42
C ALA A 166 13.50 10.86 9.92
N VAL A 167 14.06 10.45 8.79
CA VAL A 167 13.94 9.08 8.25
C VAL A 167 14.63 8.08 9.16
N LEU A 168 15.90 8.33 9.53
CA LEU A 168 16.64 7.45 10.43
C LEU A 168 16.03 7.41 11.84
N GLY A 169 15.57 8.55 12.34
CA GLY A 169 14.91 8.64 13.64
C GLY A 169 13.58 7.87 13.68
N ALA A 170 12.79 7.94 12.62
CA ALA A 170 11.57 7.14 12.49
C ALA A 170 11.90 5.64 12.39
N ALA A 171 12.96 5.26 11.69
CA ALA A 171 13.42 3.87 11.61
C ALA A 171 13.78 3.32 13.00
N LYS A 172 14.53 4.11 13.82
CA LYS A 172 14.79 3.76 15.23
C LYS A 172 13.50 3.61 16.02
N LEU A 173 12.60 4.59 15.92
CA LEU A 173 11.34 4.60 16.67
C LEU A 173 10.44 3.40 16.31
N ALA A 174 10.39 3.03 15.01
CA ALA A 174 9.63 1.90 14.52
C ALA A 174 10.29 0.54 14.83
N GLY A 175 11.56 0.54 15.25
CA GLY A 175 12.31 -0.68 15.57
C GLY A 175 12.76 -1.45 14.33
N ILE A 176 13.23 -0.74 13.29
CA ILE A 176 13.86 -1.33 12.11
C ILE A 176 15.17 -1.99 12.50
N ASP A 177 15.41 -3.21 12.03
CA ASP A 177 16.59 -4.01 12.42
C ASP A 177 17.86 -3.64 11.62
N ALA A 178 17.70 -3.17 10.38
CA ALA A 178 18.79 -2.67 9.56
C ALA A 178 18.30 -1.68 8.50
N VAL A 179 19.07 -0.64 8.25
CA VAL A 179 18.86 0.35 7.20
C VAL A 179 19.98 0.26 6.18
N TYR A 180 19.62 0.21 4.89
CA TYR A 180 20.55 0.16 3.78
C TYR A 180 20.33 1.34 2.83
N GLN A 181 21.42 2.02 2.46
CA GLN A 181 21.39 3.16 1.55
C GLN A 181 21.47 2.70 0.09
N VAL A 182 20.34 2.27 -0.41
CA VAL A 182 20.13 1.89 -1.82
C VAL A 182 18.68 2.18 -2.20
N GLY A 183 18.46 2.75 -3.39
CA GLY A 183 17.13 3.11 -3.88
C GLY A 183 16.81 2.48 -5.23
N GLY A 184 15.75 2.95 -5.88
CA GLY A 184 15.38 2.58 -7.24
C GLY A 184 15.04 1.10 -7.45
N ALA A 185 14.99 0.70 -8.72
CA ALA A 185 14.74 -0.69 -9.11
C ALA A 185 15.83 -1.64 -8.60
N GLN A 186 17.08 -1.18 -8.48
CA GLN A 186 18.19 -1.95 -7.94
C GLN A 186 18.03 -2.27 -6.45
N GLY A 187 17.44 -1.35 -5.66
CA GLY A 187 17.10 -1.60 -4.26
C GLY A 187 16.02 -2.66 -4.11
N VAL A 188 14.98 -2.63 -4.94
CA VAL A 188 13.94 -3.67 -5.02
C VAL A 188 14.55 -5.02 -5.40
N ALA A 189 15.43 -5.05 -6.41
CA ALA A 189 16.12 -6.28 -6.83
C ALA A 189 17.00 -6.85 -5.69
N ALA A 190 17.71 -5.99 -4.96
CA ALA A 190 18.53 -6.41 -3.82
C ALA A 190 17.68 -7.06 -2.71
N LEU A 191 16.53 -6.49 -2.39
CA LEU A 191 15.59 -7.08 -1.42
C LEU A 191 15.01 -8.41 -1.92
N ALA A 192 14.68 -8.51 -3.22
CA ALA A 192 14.07 -9.70 -3.79
C ALA A 192 15.00 -10.90 -3.90
N TYR A 193 16.26 -10.68 -4.25
CA TYR A 193 17.22 -11.75 -4.54
C TYR A 193 18.31 -11.90 -3.49
N GLY A 194 18.57 -10.87 -2.70
CA GLY A 194 19.73 -10.76 -1.83
C GLY A 194 20.99 -10.36 -2.60
N THR A 195 21.93 -9.76 -1.88
CA THR A 195 23.30 -9.50 -2.36
C THR A 195 24.28 -9.85 -1.23
N GLU A 196 25.57 -9.55 -1.38
CA GLU A 196 26.55 -9.79 -0.35
C GLU A 196 26.27 -8.98 0.94
N SER A 197 25.73 -7.76 0.79
CA SER A 197 25.44 -6.86 1.91
C SER A 197 23.99 -6.85 2.35
N ILE A 198 23.04 -7.08 1.42
CA ILE A 198 21.60 -6.91 1.66
C ILE A 198 20.91 -8.27 1.67
N PRO A 199 20.25 -8.65 2.77
CA PRO A 199 19.60 -9.94 2.87
C PRO A 199 18.33 -10.00 2.00
N LYS A 200 18.06 -11.18 1.40
CA LYS A 200 16.79 -11.47 0.75
C LYS A 200 15.64 -11.41 1.75
N VAL A 201 14.48 -10.89 1.30
CA VAL A 201 13.26 -10.80 2.10
C VAL A 201 12.12 -11.65 1.52
N ASP A 202 11.07 -11.87 2.32
CA ASP A 202 9.87 -12.61 1.91
C ASP A 202 8.80 -11.70 1.29
N LYS A 203 8.77 -10.42 1.69
CA LYS A 203 7.85 -9.40 1.18
C LYS A 203 8.52 -8.04 1.12
N ILE A 204 8.21 -7.26 0.07
CA ILE A 204 8.64 -5.87 -0.10
C ILE A 204 7.41 -4.98 0.01
N VAL A 205 7.45 -4.00 0.91
CA VAL A 205 6.37 -3.03 1.11
C VAL A 205 6.88 -1.60 1.02
N GLY A 206 6.00 -0.69 0.71
CA GLY A 206 6.27 0.75 0.63
C GLY A 206 6.13 1.32 -0.78
N PRO A 207 5.78 2.63 -0.87
CA PRO A 207 5.60 3.33 -2.12
C PRO A 207 6.93 3.66 -2.80
N GLY A 208 6.88 3.94 -4.10
CA GLY A 208 8.02 4.39 -4.88
C GLY A 208 7.62 4.94 -6.23
N ASN A 209 8.58 5.50 -6.96
CA ASN A 209 8.34 6.00 -8.30
C ASN A 209 8.04 4.87 -9.30
N ILE A 210 7.78 5.23 -10.55
CA ILE A 210 7.42 4.28 -11.62
C ILE A 210 8.46 3.13 -11.79
N TYR A 211 9.75 3.38 -11.58
CA TYR A 211 10.79 2.34 -11.67
C TYR A 211 10.68 1.35 -10.51
N VAL A 212 10.39 1.84 -9.31
CA VAL A 212 10.17 1.00 -8.11
C VAL A 212 8.90 0.17 -8.25
N ALA A 213 7.80 0.80 -8.67
CA ALA A 213 6.52 0.10 -8.91
C ALA A 213 6.67 -0.99 -9.97
N THR A 214 7.37 -0.68 -11.09
CA THR A 214 7.67 -1.65 -12.14
C THR A 214 8.57 -2.79 -11.62
N ALA A 215 9.58 -2.47 -10.82
CA ALA A 215 10.47 -3.49 -10.24
C ALA A 215 9.72 -4.41 -9.28
N LYS A 216 8.86 -3.86 -8.40
CA LYS A 216 8.00 -4.66 -7.52
C LYS A 216 7.13 -5.63 -8.32
N ARG A 217 6.51 -5.17 -9.41
CA ARG A 217 5.72 -6.02 -10.31
C ARG A 217 6.55 -7.14 -10.94
N GLN A 218 7.76 -6.85 -11.41
CA GLN A 218 8.62 -7.83 -12.07
C GLN A 218 9.23 -8.86 -11.12
N VAL A 219 9.42 -8.53 -9.84
CA VAL A 219 9.94 -9.49 -8.85
C VAL A 219 8.83 -10.26 -8.13
N PHE A 220 7.56 -9.90 -8.33
CA PHE A 220 6.43 -10.62 -7.75
C PHE A 220 6.44 -12.09 -8.18
N GLY A 221 6.25 -12.99 -7.22
CA GLY A 221 6.42 -14.45 -7.42
C GLY A 221 7.78 -14.96 -6.96
N GLN A 222 8.84 -14.14 -7.01
CA GLN A 222 10.12 -14.41 -6.36
C GLN A 222 10.11 -13.93 -4.90
N VAL A 223 9.43 -12.84 -4.67
CA VAL A 223 9.14 -12.20 -3.38
C VAL A 223 7.70 -11.69 -3.45
N ASP A 224 7.02 -11.60 -2.32
CA ASP A 224 5.70 -10.98 -2.27
C ASP A 224 5.83 -9.44 -2.20
N ILE A 225 4.77 -8.73 -2.58
CA ILE A 225 4.69 -7.26 -2.51
C ILE A 225 3.38 -6.84 -1.82
N ASP A 226 3.33 -5.61 -1.30
CA ASP A 226 2.09 -5.00 -0.81
C ASP A 226 1.12 -4.71 -1.96
N MET A 227 1.50 -3.76 -2.83
CA MET A 227 0.70 -3.34 -3.97
C MET A 227 1.59 -2.69 -5.04
N ILE A 228 1.00 -2.43 -6.21
CA ILE A 228 1.60 -1.61 -7.26
C ILE A 228 0.98 -0.22 -7.12
N ALA A 229 1.72 0.70 -6.48
CA ALA A 229 1.24 2.05 -6.27
C ALA A 229 1.24 2.87 -7.58
N GLY A 230 0.12 3.52 -7.84
CA GLY A 230 -0.02 4.58 -8.83
C GLY A 230 0.11 5.97 -8.20
N PRO A 231 -0.25 7.04 -8.94
CA PRO A 231 -0.38 8.38 -8.39
C PRO A 231 -1.44 8.45 -7.30
N SER A 232 -1.26 9.35 -6.33
CA SER A 232 -2.21 9.56 -5.23
C SER A 232 -3.58 10.04 -5.71
N GLU A 233 -4.64 9.60 -5.03
CA GLU A 233 -6.02 9.87 -5.41
C GLU A 233 -6.88 10.24 -4.21
N ILE A 234 -7.72 11.26 -4.37
CA ILE A 234 -8.81 11.55 -3.44
C ILE A 234 -10.15 11.60 -4.17
N GLY A 235 -11.15 10.93 -3.61
CA GLY A 235 -12.55 11.05 -3.98
C GLY A 235 -13.32 11.72 -2.85
N VAL A 236 -14.17 12.69 -3.18
CA VAL A 236 -15.02 13.40 -2.22
C VAL A 236 -16.47 13.29 -2.64
N ILE A 237 -17.33 12.84 -1.75
CA ILE A 237 -18.77 12.87 -1.87
C ILE A 237 -19.31 13.96 -0.95
N ALA A 238 -20.00 14.96 -1.50
CA ALA A 238 -20.48 16.10 -0.72
C ALA A 238 -21.82 16.65 -1.25
N ASP A 239 -22.62 17.26 -0.38
CA ASP A 239 -23.84 18.02 -0.74
C ASP A 239 -23.71 19.48 -0.27
N ASP A 240 -24.79 20.27 -0.42
CA ASP A 240 -24.84 21.69 -0.06
C ASP A 240 -24.51 21.99 1.43
N SER A 241 -24.51 21.01 2.30
CA SER A 241 -24.16 21.18 3.72
C SER A 241 -22.66 21.29 3.94
N ALA A 242 -21.83 20.87 2.98
CA ALA A 242 -20.38 20.86 3.10
C ALA A 242 -19.77 22.26 2.87
N ASN A 243 -18.61 22.50 3.51
CA ASN A 243 -17.90 23.76 3.40
C ASN A 243 -16.95 23.71 2.17
N PRO A 244 -17.15 24.55 1.15
CA PRO A 244 -16.31 24.55 -0.05
C PRO A 244 -14.83 24.86 0.23
N VAL A 245 -14.53 25.60 1.31
CA VAL A 245 -13.14 25.90 1.70
C VAL A 245 -12.43 24.65 2.20
N HIS A 246 -13.11 23.81 2.96
CA HIS A 246 -12.55 22.52 3.43
C HIS A 246 -12.35 21.57 2.25
N LEU A 247 -13.39 21.38 1.42
CA LEU A 247 -13.33 20.50 0.27
C LEU A 247 -12.21 20.87 -0.70
N ALA A 248 -12.00 22.17 -0.96
CA ALA A 248 -10.91 22.63 -1.80
C ALA A 248 -9.54 22.31 -1.20
N ALA A 249 -9.38 22.45 0.12
CA ALA A 249 -8.14 22.13 0.82
C ALA A 249 -7.85 20.63 0.75
N ASP A 250 -8.86 19.80 0.96
CA ASP A 250 -8.74 18.33 0.91
C ASP A 250 -8.40 17.83 -0.52
N LEU A 251 -9.03 18.39 -1.55
CA LEU A 251 -8.67 18.08 -2.95
C LEU A 251 -7.23 18.48 -3.29
N LEU A 252 -6.76 19.60 -2.75
CA LEU A 252 -5.41 20.11 -3.00
C LEU A 252 -4.34 19.37 -2.20
N SER A 253 -4.65 18.78 -1.04
CA SER A 253 -3.71 17.96 -0.28
C SER A 253 -3.19 16.78 -1.10
N GLN A 254 -4.03 16.17 -1.94
CA GLN A 254 -3.61 15.11 -2.85
C GLN A 254 -2.95 15.65 -4.12
N ALA A 255 -3.47 16.74 -4.67
CA ALA A 255 -2.95 17.30 -5.92
C ALA A 255 -1.47 17.74 -5.81
N GLU A 256 -1.00 18.12 -4.60
CA GLU A 256 0.39 18.55 -4.40
C GLU A 256 1.41 17.40 -4.35
N HIS A 257 0.98 16.13 -4.31
CA HIS A 257 1.87 14.97 -4.26
C HIS A 257 2.61 14.73 -5.58
N ASP A 258 1.88 14.72 -6.71
CA ASP A 258 2.41 14.37 -8.04
C ASP A 258 1.59 15.09 -9.14
N PRO A 259 2.20 15.55 -10.25
CA PRO A 259 1.45 16.13 -11.36
C PRO A 259 0.38 15.22 -11.97
N ARG A 260 0.43 13.90 -11.71
CA ARG A 260 -0.55 12.92 -12.16
C ARG A 260 -1.57 12.55 -11.07
N ALA A 261 -1.48 13.14 -9.88
CA ALA A 261 -2.46 12.94 -8.82
C ALA A 261 -3.88 13.28 -9.31
N ARG A 262 -4.87 12.67 -8.67
CA ARG A 262 -6.29 12.81 -9.04
C ARG A 262 -7.09 13.30 -7.85
N ALA A 263 -7.80 14.39 -8.04
CA ALA A 263 -8.73 14.96 -7.06
C ALA A 263 -10.13 15.01 -7.68
N ILE A 264 -11.00 14.11 -7.23
CA ILE A 264 -12.33 13.91 -7.82
C ILE A 264 -13.39 14.23 -6.77
N MET A 265 -14.34 15.08 -7.11
CA MET A 265 -15.51 15.34 -6.26
C MET A 265 -16.79 14.93 -7.00
N VAL A 266 -17.72 14.33 -6.28
CA VAL A 266 -19.06 14.05 -6.78
C VAL A 266 -20.09 14.68 -5.84
N THR A 267 -21.04 15.43 -6.40
CA THR A 267 -22.03 16.18 -5.64
C THR A 267 -23.39 16.18 -6.34
N THR A 268 -24.47 16.42 -5.59
CA THR A 268 -25.79 16.72 -6.16
C THR A 268 -26.01 18.22 -6.35
N SER A 269 -25.06 19.07 -5.93
CA SER A 269 -25.20 20.53 -5.95
C SER A 269 -24.28 21.18 -6.98
N GLU A 270 -24.88 21.80 -7.99
CA GLU A 270 -24.17 22.64 -8.94
C GLU A 270 -23.55 23.90 -8.27
N ASN A 271 -24.25 24.46 -7.27
CA ASN A 271 -23.75 25.62 -6.53
C ASN A 271 -22.46 25.27 -5.78
N LEU A 272 -22.46 24.12 -5.09
CA LEU A 272 -21.27 23.64 -4.39
C LEU A 272 -20.14 23.34 -5.38
N ALA A 273 -20.43 22.69 -6.51
CA ALA A 273 -19.43 22.38 -7.53
C ALA A 273 -18.69 23.65 -8.02
N ASN A 274 -19.45 24.74 -8.32
CA ASN A 274 -18.86 26.01 -8.73
C ASN A 274 -18.06 26.65 -7.58
N ALA A 275 -18.62 26.70 -6.37
CA ALA A 275 -17.95 27.28 -5.19
C ALA A 275 -16.61 26.56 -4.88
N VAL A 276 -16.58 25.22 -4.95
CA VAL A 276 -15.36 24.44 -4.74
C VAL A 276 -14.36 24.69 -5.87
N SER A 277 -14.80 24.75 -7.13
CA SER A 277 -13.91 25.02 -8.25
C SER A 277 -13.22 26.40 -8.13
N ASP A 278 -13.97 27.43 -7.72
CA ASP A 278 -13.44 28.78 -7.50
C ASP A 278 -12.47 28.80 -6.31
N GLU A 279 -12.81 28.07 -5.25
CA GLU A 279 -12.01 28.02 -4.03
C GLU A 279 -10.70 27.22 -4.25
N VAL A 280 -10.74 26.14 -5.05
CA VAL A 280 -9.53 25.40 -5.47
C VAL A 280 -8.58 26.35 -6.21
N GLU A 281 -9.07 27.14 -7.18
CA GLU A 281 -8.24 28.08 -7.91
C GLU A 281 -7.67 29.20 -7.01
N ARG A 282 -8.44 29.63 -5.99
CA ARG A 282 -7.98 30.60 -5.01
C ARG A 282 -6.85 30.04 -4.13
N GLN A 283 -7.03 28.82 -3.57
CA GLN A 283 -6.08 28.22 -2.66
C GLN A 283 -4.82 27.72 -3.38
N LEU A 284 -4.96 27.17 -4.60
CA LEU A 284 -3.86 26.67 -5.42
C LEU A 284 -2.73 27.71 -5.59
N LYS A 285 -3.10 29.00 -5.77
CA LYS A 285 -2.14 30.11 -5.89
C LYS A 285 -1.34 30.41 -4.62
N LEU A 286 -1.79 29.88 -3.47
CA LEU A 286 -1.14 30.06 -2.18
C LEU A 286 -0.17 28.94 -1.84
N LEU A 287 -0.20 27.82 -2.60
CA LEU A 287 0.61 26.65 -2.30
C LEU A 287 2.06 26.82 -2.77
N PRO A 288 3.04 26.51 -1.92
CA PRO A 288 4.45 26.47 -2.31
C PRO A 288 4.72 25.51 -3.47
N ARG A 289 3.89 24.46 -3.61
CA ARG A 289 3.99 23.43 -4.66
C ARG A 289 2.97 23.60 -5.77
N GLU A 290 2.52 24.82 -6.06
CA GLU A 290 1.56 25.10 -7.14
C GLU A 290 1.98 24.47 -8.47
N SER A 291 3.26 24.51 -8.82
CA SER A 291 3.78 23.94 -10.07
C SER A 291 3.57 22.42 -10.21
N ILE A 292 3.36 21.72 -9.10
CA ILE A 292 3.04 20.29 -9.06
C ILE A 292 1.52 20.08 -9.03
N ALA A 293 0.83 20.81 -8.15
CA ALA A 293 -0.61 20.65 -7.95
C ALA A 293 -1.44 21.12 -9.15
N ARG A 294 -1.02 22.19 -9.85
CA ARG A 294 -1.76 22.75 -10.96
C ARG A 294 -1.97 21.75 -12.12
N PRO A 295 -0.96 21.04 -12.64
CA PRO A 295 -1.16 20.01 -13.65
C PRO A 295 -2.09 18.87 -13.18
N ALA A 296 -2.03 18.48 -11.91
CA ALA A 296 -2.91 17.48 -11.34
C ALA A 296 -4.38 17.93 -11.38
N ILE A 297 -4.65 19.17 -10.97
CA ILE A 297 -6.00 19.77 -10.99
C ILE A 297 -6.54 19.97 -12.41
N GLU A 298 -5.70 20.45 -13.34
CA GLU A 298 -6.15 20.78 -14.70
C GLU A 298 -6.35 19.57 -15.60
N ASN A 299 -5.48 18.56 -15.47
CA ASN A 299 -5.44 17.44 -16.41
C ASN A 299 -6.12 16.16 -15.89
N ASN A 300 -6.12 15.92 -14.56
CA ASN A 300 -6.52 14.64 -14.01
C ASN A 300 -7.71 14.72 -13.04
N SER A 301 -8.13 15.95 -12.69
CA SER A 301 -9.15 16.16 -11.65
C SER A 301 -10.44 16.75 -12.21
N TYR A 302 -11.56 16.45 -11.59
CA TYR A 302 -12.87 16.95 -12.01
C TYR A 302 -13.88 16.94 -10.88
N ILE A 303 -14.99 17.66 -11.08
CA ILE A 303 -16.19 17.60 -10.26
C ILE A 303 -17.32 17.03 -11.13
N ALA A 304 -18.05 16.04 -10.64
CA ALA A 304 -19.25 15.51 -11.29
C ALA A 304 -20.51 15.93 -10.50
N VAL A 305 -21.52 16.46 -11.21
CA VAL A 305 -22.82 16.79 -10.63
C VAL A 305 -23.79 15.69 -11.05
N MET A 306 -24.37 14.99 -10.05
CA MET A 306 -25.24 13.84 -10.22
C MET A 306 -26.67 14.16 -9.72
N ASP A 307 -27.65 13.36 -10.14
CA ASP A 307 -29.06 13.59 -9.80
C ASP A 307 -29.44 13.09 -8.40
N SER A 308 -28.71 12.11 -7.86
CA SER A 308 -29.02 11.47 -6.58
C SER A 308 -27.77 11.12 -5.77
N VAL A 309 -27.95 10.89 -4.46
CA VAL A 309 -26.89 10.40 -3.58
C VAL A 309 -26.42 9.00 -4.02
N GLU A 310 -27.32 8.15 -4.42
CA GLU A 310 -27.03 6.80 -4.92
C GLU A 310 -26.15 6.85 -6.17
N ASP A 311 -26.39 7.80 -7.08
CA ASP A 311 -25.53 7.99 -8.25
C ASP A 311 -24.14 8.50 -7.86
N MET A 312 -24.04 9.37 -6.84
CA MET A 312 -22.73 9.80 -6.34
C MET A 312 -21.88 8.60 -5.86
N PHE A 313 -22.47 7.69 -5.08
CA PHE A 313 -21.78 6.47 -4.63
C PHE A 313 -21.50 5.51 -5.79
N THR A 314 -22.40 5.41 -6.76
CA THR A 314 -22.18 4.57 -7.95
C THR A 314 -20.97 5.05 -8.75
N VAL A 315 -20.86 6.35 -9.00
CA VAL A 315 -19.69 6.95 -9.67
C VAL A 315 -18.43 6.76 -8.84
N MET A 316 -18.48 7.01 -7.52
CA MET A 316 -17.31 6.94 -6.66
C MET A 316 -16.83 5.48 -6.48
N ASN A 317 -17.71 4.51 -6.40
CA ASN A 317 -17.35 3.09 -6.42
C ASN A 317 -16.71 2.66 -7.76
N GLU A 318 -17.10 3.28 -8.88
CA GLU A 318 -16.45 3.07 -10.17
C GLU A 318 -15.06 3.71 -10.22
N VAL A 319 -14.84 4.86 -9.59
CA VAL A 319 -13.52 5.46 -9.40
C VAL A 319 -12.63 4.57 -8.55
N ALA A 320 -13.18 3.97 -7.48
CA ALA A 320 -12.47 3.17 -6.48
C ALA A 320 -11.23 3.90 -5.94
N PRO A 321 -11.38 5.09 -5.33
CA PRO A 321 -10.29 5.97 -4.97
C PRO A 321 -9.43 5.41 -3.84
N GLU A 322 -8.19 5.88 -3.77
CA GLU A 322 -7.29 5.65 -2.64
C GLU A 322 -7.87 6.18 -1.33
N HIS A 323 -8.27 7.45 -1.32
CA HIS A 323 -8.92 8.11 -0.19
C HIS A 323 -10.33 8.50 -0.59
N LEU A 324 -11.32 8.19 0.25
CA LEU A 324 -12.71 8.59 0.06
C LEU A 324 -13.18 9.43 1.23
N GLU A 325 -13.55 10.69 0.99
CA GLU A 325 -14.24 11.52 1.97
C GLU A 325 -15.75 11.53 1.73
N ILE A 326 -16.52 11.37 2.78
CA ILE A 326 -17.99 11.48 2.78
C ILE A 326 -18.37 12.68 3.62
N GLN A 327 -18.62 13.81 2.96
CA GLN A 327 -18.95 15.10 3.54
C GLN A 327 -20.46 15.37 3.44
N LEU A 328 -21.24 14.40 3.96
CA LEU A 328 -22.70 14.43 4.04
C LEU A 328 -23.15 14.50 5.51
N PRO A 329 -24.39 14.96 5.79
CA PRO A 329 -24.97 14.83 7.14
C PRO A 329 -25.01 13.35 7.57
N ASP A 330 -24.66 13.07 8.84
CA ASP A 330 -24.64 11.71 9.39
C ASP A 330 -23.93 10.66 8.51
N PRO A 331 -22.64 10.88 8.16
CA PRO A 331 -21.96 10.15 7.10
C PRO A 331 -21.86 8.64 7.34
N MET A 332 -21.91 8.17 8.61
CA MET A 332 -21.96 6.75 8.95
C MET A 332 -23.14 6.00 8.33
N ASN A 333 -24.25 6.69 8.06
CA ASN A 333 -25.43 6.07 7.44
C ASN A 333 -25.17 5.60 5.99
N TYR A 334 -24.14 6.11 5.35
CA TYR A 334 -23.78 5.81 3.98
C TYR A 334 -22.69 4.75 3.82
N MET A 335 -22.13 4.25 4.92
CA MET A 335 -21.05 3.24 4.85
C MET A 335 -21.46 1.97 4.10
N SER A 336 -22.73 1.57 4.12
CA SER A 336 -23.24 0.42 3.36
C SER A 336 -23.23 0.62 1.84
N LEU A 337 -23.14 1.86 1.35
CA LEU A 337 -23.03 2.19 -0.07
C LEU A 337 -21.58 2.18 -0.58
N VAL A 338 -20.61 2.24 0.31
CA VAL A 338 -19.19 2.17 -0.06
C VAL A 338 -18.82 0.73 -0.36
N GLN A 339 -18.32 0.48 -1.56
CA GLN A 339 -17.87 -0.84 -2.00
C GLN A 339 -16.37 -0.85 -2.30
N ASN A 340 -15.85 0.23 -2.88
CA ASN A 340 -14.49 0.30 -3.38
C ASN A 340 -13.86 1.64 -2.94
N ALA A 341 -13.05 1.58 -1.88
CA ALA A 341 -12.20 2.69 -1.44
C ALA A 341 -11.02 2.14 -0.63
N GLY A 342 -9.88 2.77 -0.71
CA GLY A 342 -8.72 2.39 0.10
C GLY A 342 -8.94 2.76 1.57
N SER A 343 -9.25 4.02 1.87
CA SER A 343 -9.62 4.50 3.21
C SER A 343 -10.82 5.44 3.13
N VAL A 344 -11.67 5.46 4.17
CA VAL A 344 -12.89 6.26 4.19
C VAL A 344 -12.84 7.24 5.36
N PHE A 345 -13.09 8.52 5.09
CA PHE A 345 -13.10 9.62 6.04
C PHE A 345 -14.51 10.18 6.16
N LEU A 346 -15.01 10.33 7.38
CA LEU A 346 -16.43 10.57 7.64
C LEU A 346 -16.66 11.94 8.29
N GLY A 347 -17.23 12.88 7.52
CA GLY A 347 -17.64 14.19 7.98
C GLY A 347 -16.52 15.25 8.00
N ALA A 348 -16.90 16.48 8.29
CA ALA A 348 -16.12 17.70 8.09
C ALA A 348 -14.81 17.81 8.88
N TYR A 349 -14.58 16.94 9.86
CA TYR A 349 -13.38 16.93 10.70
C TYR A 349 -12.51 15.68 10.53
N ALA A 350 -12.82 14.85 9.55
CA ALA A 350 -12.04 13.68 9.19
C ALA A 350 -11.48 13.86 7.77
N SER A 351 -10.55 14.81 7.64
CA SER A 351 -9.83 15.04 6.37
C SER A 351 -8.75 14.00 6.14
N GLU A 352 -8.37 13.79 4.89
CA GLU A 352 -7.37 12.82 4.46
C GLU A 352 -6.05 12.91 5.24
N PRO A 353 -5.43 14.10 5.50
CA PRO A 353 -4.18 14.18 6.26
C PRO A 353 -4.27 13.60 7.69
N LEU A 354 -5.48 13.48 8.26
CA LEU A 354 -5.66 12.77 9.53
C LEU A 354 -5.23 11.30 9.40
N GLY A 355 -5.64 10.63 8.31
CA GLY A 355 -5.26 9.24 8.00
C GLY A 355 -3.79 9.10 7.70
N ASP A 356 -3.22 10.07 6.99
CA ASP A 356 -1.81 10.04 6.59
C ASP A 356 -0.84 10.10 7.77
N TYR A 357 -1.23 10.73 8.87
CA TYR A 357 -0.29 10.96 9.96
C TYR A 357 -0.68 10.34 11.30
N VAL A 358 -1.88 10.61 11.81
CA VAL A 358 -2.18 10.29 13.22
C VAL A 358 -3.52 9.60 13.46
N GLY A 359 -4.34 9.37 12.44
CA GLY A 359 -5.66 8.75 12.57
C GLY A 359 -5.62 7.30 13.09
N GLY A 360 -4.51 6.62 12.86
CA GLY A 360 -4.30 5.23 13.29
C GLY A 360 -4.49 4.22 12.17
N THR A 361 -5.29 4.53 11.15
CA THR A 361 -5.41 3.75 9.91
C THR A 361 -4.14 3.83 9.08
N ASN A 362 -3.95 2.91 8.14
CA ASN A 362 -2.76 2.90 7.30
C ASN A 362 -2.92 3.81 6.09
N HIS A 363 -1.86 4.52 5.72
CA HIS A 363 -1.81 5.35 4.53
C HIS A 363 -1.20 4.65 3.30
N VAL A 364 -0.75 3.41 3.44
CA VAL A 364 -0.34 2.60 2.28
C VAL A 364 -1.58 1.94 1.72
N LEU A 365 -2.16 2.58 0.73
CA LEU A 365 -3.49 2.32 0.22
C LEU A 365 -3.46 1.87 -1.24
N PRO A 366 -4.44 1.08 -1.68
CA PRO A 366 -4.61 0.73 -3.08
C PRO A 366 -4.98 1.96 -3.91
N THR A 367 -4.27 2.17 -5.02
CA THR A 367 -4.44 3.29 -5.95
C THR A 367 -4.91 2.82 -7.32
N SER A 368 -5.26 3.75 -8.21
CA SER A 368 -5.59 3.46 -9.62
C SER A 368 -6.71 2.43 -9.79
N GLY A 369 -7.73 2.52 -8.93
CA GLY A 369 -8.90 1.64 -8.95
C GLY A 369 -8.68 0.23 -8.38
N THR A 370 -7.49 -0.06 -7.84
CA THR A 370 -7.19 -1.40 -7.26
C THR A 370 -7.90 -1.66 -5.93
N ALA A 371 -8.51 -0.65 -5.31
CA ALA A 371 -9.38 -0.80 -4.15
C ALA A 371 -10.58 -1.75 -4.40
N ARG A 372 -10.84 -2.15 -5.66
CA ARG A 372 -11.82 -3.18 -6.04
C ARG A 372 -11.42 -4.58 -5.57
N PHE A 373 -10.13 -4.85 -5.36
CA PHE A 373 -9.60 -6.18 -5.02
C PHE A 373 -8.40 -6.14 -4.06
N SER A 374 -7.92 -4.96 -3.70
CA SER A 374 -6.82 -4.77 -2.73
C SER A 374 -7.32 -4.00 -1.52
N SER A 375 -6.67 -4.23 -0.39
CA SER A 375 -6.95 -3.58 0.90
C SER A 375 -5.81 -2.63 1.28
N PRO A 376 -6.02 -1.70 2.24
CA PRO A 376 -4.94 -1.02 2.95
C PRO A 376 -3.92 -2.01 3.50
N LEU A 377 -2.68 -1.57 3.65
CA LEU A 377 -1.66 -2.38 4.32
C LEU A 377 -2.04 -2.62 5.78
N GLY A 378 -2.06 -3.89 6.20
CA GLY A 378 -2.45 -4.29 7.54
C GLY A 378 -1.59 -5.43 8.08
N VAL A 379 -1.90 -5.89 9.29
CA VAL A 379 -1.21 -7.02 9.94
C VAL A 379 -1.34 -8.29 9.10
N TYR A 380 -2.47 -8.47 8.42
CA TYR A 380 -2.76 -9.61 7.55
C TYR A 380 -1.81 -9.73 6.35
N ASP A 381 -1.15 -8.65 5.94
CA ASP A 381 -0.15 -8.65 4.86
C ASP A 381 1.19 -9.30 5.26
N PHE A 382 1.43 -9.44 6.54
CA PHE A 382 2.69 -9.92 7.10
C PHE A 382 2.60 -11.32 7.70
N VAL A 383 1.50 -12.00 7.47
CA VAL A 383 1.26 -13.37 7.91
C VAL A 383 0.88 -14.26 6.72
N LYS A 384 1.17 -15.54 6.87
CA LYS A 384 0.68 -16.59 5.97
C LYS A 384 -0.07 -17.66 6.76
N ARG A 385 -0.94 -18.39 6.08
CA ARG A 385 -1.75 -19.43 6.68
C ARG A 385 -1.33 -20.80 6.15
N THR A 386 -1.25 -21.79 7.06
CA THR A 386 -0.99 -23.18 6.70
C THR A 386 -2.09 -24.04 7.27
N SER A 387 -2.76 -24.80 6.43
CA SER A 387 -3.74 -25.78 6.84
C SER A 387 -3.06 -27.07 7.26
N PHE A 388 -3.61 -27.73 8.28
CA PHE A 388 -3.19 -29.06 8.71
C PHE A 388 -4.39 -29.96 8.90
N THR A 389 -4.16 -31.26 8.70
CA THR A 389 -5.19 -32.28 8.88
C THR A 389 -4.57 -33.56 9.45
N GLN A 390 -5.30 -34.20 10.36
CA GLN A 390 -4.99 -35.51 10.89
C GLN A 390 -6.25 -36.35 10.84
N PHE A 391 -6.11 -37.62 10.40
CA PHE A 391 -7.18 -38.62 10.40
C PHE A 391 -6.69 -39.86 11.14
N THR A 392 -7.56 -40.49 11.91
CA THR A 392 -7.31 -41.85 12.37
C THR A 392 -7.42 -42.84 11.21
N LYS A 393 -6.90 -44.07 11.40
CA LYS A 393 -6.98 -45.10 10.35
C LYS A 393 -8.44 -45.38 9.97
N GLU A 394 -9.33 -45.49 10.95
CA GLU A 394 -10.74 -45.78 10.77
C GLU A 394 -11.44 -44.68 9.95
N ARG A 395 -11.13 -43.44 10.26
CA ARG A 395 -11.69 -42.29 9.50
C ARG A 395 -11.18 -42.21 8.09
N LEU A 396 -9.91 -42.55 7.87
CA LEU A 396 -9.37 -42.62 6.50
C LEU A 396 -10.03 -43.76 5.70
N GLU A 397 -10.29 -44.93 6.35
CA GLU A 397 -10.94 -46.06 5.72
C GLU A 397 -12.37 -45.73 5.24
N GLU A 398 -13.14 -44.98 6.06
CA GLU A 398 -14.49 -44.53 5.70
C GLU A 398 -14.52 -43.68 4.41
N VAL A 399 -13.48 -42.92 4.13
CA VAL A 399 -13.42 -42.01 2.94
C VAL A 399 -12.55 -42.55 1.82
N ALA A 400 -11.85 -43.66 2.01
CA ALA A 400 -10.86 -44.20 1.08
C ALA A 400 -11.41 -44.41 -0.33
N THR A 401 -12.62 -45.03 -0.44
CA THR A 401 -13.29 -45.26 -1.73
C THR A 401 -13.59 -43.95 -2.47
N HIS A 402 -14.00 -42.90 -1.76
CA HIS A 402 -14.27 -41.59 -2.37
C HIS A 402 -12.99 -40.98 -2.94
N ILE A 403 -11.88 -41.05 -2.20
CA ILE A 403 -10.59 -40.53 -2.63
C ILE A 403 -10.09 -41.29 -3.86
N THR A 404 -10.10 -42.63 -3.82
CA THR A 404 -9.59 -43.45 -4.92
C THR A 404 -10.44 -43.31 -6.19
N THR A 405 -11.77 -43.15 -6.03
CA THR A 405 -12.68 -42.91 -7.17
C THR A 405 -12.35 -41.57 -7.84
N LEU A 406 -12.22 -40.50 -7.05
CA LEU A 406 -11.87 -39.17 -7.59
C LEU A 406 -10.49 -39.20 -8.28
N ALA A 407 -9.49 -39.74 -7.61
CA ALA A 407 -8.13 -39.85 -8.16
C ALA A 407 -8.09 -40.57 -9.49
N ARG A 408 -8.81 -41.69 -9.62
CA ARG A 408 -8.86 -42.46 -10.89
C ARG A 408 -9.68 -41.75 -11.96
N THR A 409 -10.74 -41.03 -11.58
CA THR A 409 -11.50 -40.20 -12.53
C THR A 409 -10.61 -39.11 -13.14
N GLU A 410 -9.68 -38.59 -12.36
CA GLU A 410 -8.66 -37.61 -12.81
C GLU A 410 -7.44 -38.25 -13.49
N GLY A 411 -7.40 -39.60 -13.62
CA GLY A 411 -6.27 -40.32 -14.19
C GLY A 411 -5.04 -40.42 -13.30
N LEU A 412 -5.19 -40.15 -11.97
CA LEU A 412 -4.10 -40.08 -11.00
C LEU A 412 -4.00 -41.37 -10.17
N GLU A 413 -3.56 -42.48 -10.78
CA GLU A 413 -3.49 -43.81 -10.14
C GLU A 413 -2.56 -43.81 -8.91
N ALA A 414 -1.46 -43.08 -8.93
CA ALA A 414 -0.57 -42.98 -7.75
C ALA A 414 -1.24 -42.35 -6.53
N HIS A 415 -2.19 -41.44 -6.71
CA HIS A 415 -2.99 -40.88 -5.64
C HIS A 415 -3.93 -41.93 -5.04
N ALA A 416 -4.59 -42.74 -5.86
CA ALA A 416 -5.41 -43.86 -5.41
C ALA A 416 -4.57 -44.88 -4.62
N ARG A 417 -3.44 -45.32 -5.19
CA ARG A 417 -2.51 -46.24 -4.53
C ARG A 417 -1.98 -45.69 -3.20
N ALA A 418 -1.72 -44.40 -3.09
CA ALA A 418 -1.27 -43.80 -1.84
C ALA A 418 -2.27 -44.00 -0.68
N ILE A 419 -3.56 -44.14 -0.96
CA ILE A 419 -4.58 -44.48 0.04
C ILE A 419 -4.65 -45.98 0.29
N GLU A 420 -4.69 -46.78 -0.79
CA GLU A 420 -4.91 -48.23 -0.71
C GLU A 420 -3.79 -48.96 0.07
N VAL A 421 -2.53 -48.60 -0.17
CA VAL A 421 -1.38 -49.21 0.52
C VAL A 421 -1.38 -49.04 2.03
N ARG A 422 -2.15 -48.10 2.58
CA ARG A 422 -2.29 -47.86 4.01
C ARG A 422 -3.15 -48.94 4.69
N PHE A 423 -3.89 -49.74 3.90
CA PHE A 423 -4.77 -50.80 4.36
C PHE A 423 -4.29 -52.20 3.90
N GLU A 424 -3.25 -52.24 3.06
CA GLU A 424 -2.60 -53.52 2.72
C GLU A 424 -1.85 -54.10 3.94
N LYS A 425 -1.90 -55.45 4.09
CA LYS A 425 -1.25 -56.16 5.21
C LYS A 425 0.22 -56.41 4.89
#